data_3be9a39e5afa203d90ec8d77a2e2a1ec
#
_entry.id   3be9a39e5afa203d90ec8d77a2e2a1ec
#
_cell.length_a   1.000
_cell.length_b   1.000
_cell.length_c   1.000
_cell.angle_alpha   90.00
_cell.angle_beta   90.00
_cell.angle_gamma   90.00
#
_symmetry.space_group_name_H-M   'P 1'
#
loop_
_entity.id
_entity.type
_entity.pdbx_description
1 polymer ?
#
loop_
_entity_poly.entity_id
_entity_poly.type
_entity_poly.pdbx_seq_one_letter_code
_entity_poly.pdbx_strand_id
1 'polypeptide(L)'
;MNQIQGLRPEKLRELVLLLLIALVLIVFSSVIENYLNARLFNRVSASVALMAVLAIGQTMVVLTRNIDLSVGSIVGFTAYFVGHQLSQYGDMHPLMAILLAVGVGTLMGGINGVLVAYCRIPSIIVTLGTMALYRTLLVEYSDAQTVLTVNLPRW
;
A
#
# COMPACT_ATOMS: atom_id res chain seq x y z
N MET A 1 21.17 -10.21 40.72
CA MET A 1 20.40 -9.03 40.23
C MET A 1 21.16 -8.36 39.11
N ASN A 2 21.62 -9.07 38.03
CA ASN A 2 22.48 -8.52 36.98
C ASN A 2 22.36 -9.32 35.66
N GLN A 3 21.15 -9.61 35.20
CA GLN A 3 20.94 -10.24 33.86
C GLN A 3 20.24 -9.33 32.84
N ILE A 4 19.90 -8.10 33.19
CA ILE A 4 19.20 -7.16 32.30
C ILE A 4 20.19 -6.26 31.51
N GLN A 5 21.49 -6.29 31.84
CA GLN A 5 22.51 -5.44 31.19
C GLN A 5 23.04 -5.97 29.83
N GLY A 6 22.50 -7.05 29.29
CA GLY A 6 23.01 -7.70 28.07
C GLY A 6 22.12 -7.59 26.82
N LEU A 7 20.92 -7.01 26.92
CA LEU A 7 20.05 -6.87 25.74
C LEU A 7 20.40 -5.61 24.98
N ARG A 8 20.95 -5.77 23.75
CA ARG A 8 21.15 -4.64 22.83
C ARG A 8 19.81 -3.90 22.65
N PRO A 9 19.83 -2.54 22.56
CA PRO A 9 18.61 -1.73 22.40
C PRO A 9 17.68 -2.21 21.25
N GLU A 10 18.28 -2.78 20.22
CA GLU A 10 17.58 -3.37 19.07
C GLU A 10 16.73 -4.58 19.48
N LYS A 11 17.28 -5.52 20.28
CA LYS A 11 16.55 -6.70 20.75
C LYS A 11 15.44 -6.35 21.72
N LEU A 12 15.63 -5.32 22.55
CA LEU A 12 14.56 -4.82 23.42
C LEU A 12 13.38 -4.28 22.61
N ARG A 13 13.64 -3.53 21.54
CA ARG A 13 12.60 -3.01 20.65
C ARG A 13 11.83 -4.14 19.97
N GLU A 14 12.54 -5.13 19.45
CA GLU A 14 11.92 -6.30 18.82
C GLU A 14 11.04 -7.08 19.82
N LEU A 15 11.54 -7.29 21.05
CA LEU A 15 10.79 -7.97 22.10
C LEU A 15 9.50 -7.20 22.48
N VAL A 16 9.61 -5.87 22.63
CA VAL A 16 8.45 -5.02 22.95
C VAL A 16 7.40 -5.08 21.82
N LEU A 17 7.83 -5.06 20.56
CA LEU A 17 6.91 -5.21 19.43
C LEU A 17 6.22 -6.57 19.43
N LEU A 18 6.95 -7.65 19.66
CA LEU A 18 6.37 -8.99 19.75
C LEU A 18 5.37 -9.12 20.91
N LEU A 19 5.71 -8.58 22.08
CA LEU A 19 4.80 -8.54 23.23
C LEU A 19 3.54 -7.75 22.95
N LEU A 20 3.67 -6.61 22.25
CA LEU A 20 2.53 -5.78 21.86
C LEU A 20 1.62 -6.52 20.87
N ILE A 21 2.19 -7.20 19.88
CA ILE A 21 1.42 -8.01 18.93
C ILE A 21 0.71 -9.15 19.69
N ALA A 22 1.41 -9.85 20.56
CA ALA A 22 0.82 -10.93 21.37
C ALA A 22 -0.33 -10.40 22.26
N LEU A 23 -0.13 -9.25 22.91
CA LEU A 23 -1.16 -8.61 23.72
C LEU A 23 -2.42 -8.29 22.90
N VAL A 24 -2.24 -7.68 21.73
CA VAL A 24 -3.35 -7.36 20.82
C VAL A 24 -4.09 -8.63 20.41
N LEU A 25 -3.38 -9.69 20.02
CA LEU A 25 -4.01 -10.95 19.64
C LEU A 25 -4.78 -11.59 20.78
N ILE A 26 -4.23 -11.57 22.00
CA ILE A 26 -4.88 -12.11 23.21
C ILE A 26 -6.16 -11.30 23.51
N VAL A 27 -6.07 -9.99 23.54
CA VAL A 27 -7.23 -9.13 23.83
C VAL A 27 -8.35 -9.34 22.83
N PHE A 28 -8.05 -9.30 21.52
CA PHE A 28 -9.09 -9.50 20.50
C PHE A 28 -9.64 -10.93 20.48
N SER A 29 -8.79 -11.92 20.75
CA SER A 29 -9.23 -13.32 20.83
C SER A 29 -10.14 -13.58 22.05
N SER A 30 -10.00 -12.80 23.13
CA SER A 30 -10.88 -12.93 24.32
C SER A 30 -12.22 -12.22 24.15
N VAL A 31 -12.32 -11.21 23.26
CA VAL A 31 -13.53 -10.41 23.06
C VAL A 31 -14.34 -10.89 21.85
N ILE A 32 -13.67 -11.40 20.82
CA ILE A 32 -14.31 -11.79 19.56
C ILE A 32 -14.23 -13.30 19.39
N GLU A 33 -15.40 -13.96 19.33
CA GLU A 33 -15.47 -15.39 19.04
C GLU A 33 -14.86 -15.72 17.68
N ASN A 34 -14.06 -16.79 17.63
CA ASN A 34 -13.36 -17.23 16.42
C ASN A 34 -12.50 -16.15 15.75
N TYR A 35 -11.90 -15.24 16.54
CA TYR A 35 -11.03 -14.19 16.00
C TYR A 35 -9.87 -14.76 15.20
N LEU A 36 -9.15 -15.75 15.77
CA LEU A 36 -8.04 -16.46 15.12
C LEU A 36 -8.58 -17.53 14.16
N ASN A 37 -8.95 -17.14 12.97
CA ASN A 37 -9.47 -18.03 11.92
C ASN A 37 -8.69 -17.89 10.62
N ALA A 38 -8.89 -18.83 9.68
CA ALA A 38 -8.24 -18.83 8.38
C ALA A 38 -8.52 -17.53 7.58
N ARG A 39 -9.70 -16.92 7.76
CA ARG A 39 -10.07 -15.67 7.10
C ARG A 39 -9.22 -14.50 7.59
N LEU A 40 -8.97 -14.40 8.88
CA LEU A 40 -8.06 -13.39 9.45
C LEU A 40 -6.64 -13.57 8.90
N PHE A 41 -6.14 -14.81 8.92
CA PHE A 41 -4.81 -15.13 8.41
C PHE A 41 -4.65 -14.75 6.93
N ASN A 42 -5.64 -15.09 6.08
CA ASN A 42 -5.62 -14.74 4.68
C ASN A 42 -5.64 -13.21 4.46
N ARG A 43 -6.44 -12.47 5.24
CA ARG A 43 -6.47 -11.00 5.15
C ARG A 43 -5.14 -10.36 5.56
N VAL A 44 -4.56 -10.82 6.65
CA VAL A 44 -3.26 -10.31 7.12
C VAL A 44 -2.17 -10.64 6.11
N SER A 45 -2.13 -11.88 5.60
CA SER A 45 -1.15 -12.29 4.58
C SER A 45 -1.25 -11.47 3.31
N ALA A 46 -2.46 -11.21 2.82
CA ALA A 46 -2.68 -10.36 1.65
C ALA A 46 -2.20 -8.91 1.89
N SER A 47 -2.49 -8.36 3.07
CA SER A 47 -2.03 -7.00 3.44
C SER A 47 -0.51 -6.93 3.55
N VAL A 48 0.12 -7.94 4.15
CA VAL A 48 1.59 -8.03 4.25
C VAL A 48 2.24 -8.16 2.88
N ALA A 49 1.67 -8.99 1.99
CA ALA A 49 2.18 -9.14 0.62
C ALA A 49 2.14 -7.81 -0.15
N LEU A 50 1.03 -7.07 -0.04
CA LEU A 50 0.89 -5.75 -0.67
C LEU A 50 1.93 -4.76 -0.10
N MET A 51 2.08 -4.70 1.21
CA MET A 51 3.08 -3.84 1.87
C MET A 51 4.51 -4.22 1.50
N ALA A 52 4.80 -5.51 1.33
CA ALA A 52 6.13 -5.99 0.91
C ALA A 52 6.48 -5.49 -0.50
N VAL A 53 5.55 -5.55 -1.45
CA VAL A 53 5.77 -5.03 -2.82
C VAL A 53 6.03 -3.52 -2.79
N LEU A 54 5.23 -2.76 -2.01
CA LEU A 54 5.43 -1.33 -1.84
C LEU A 54 6.79 -1.01 -1.20
N ALA A 55 7.19 -1.78 -0.19
CA ALA A 55 8.47 -1.61 0.49
C ALA A 55 9.66 -1.85 -0.45
N ILE A 56 9.58 -2.84 -1.36
CA ILE A 56 10.61 -3.08 -2.38
C ILE A 56 10.72 -1.85 -3.31
N GLY A 57 9.60 -1.34 -3.80
CA GLY A 57 9.59 -0.14 -4.64
C GLY A 57 10.17 1.08 -3.93
N GLN A 58 9.76 1.33 -2.68
CA GLN A 58 10.29 2.42 -1.86
C GLN A 58 11.78 2.27 -1.56
N THR A 59 12.26 1.04 -1.34
CA THR A 59 13.68 0.78 -1.14
C THR A 59 14.50 1.22 -2.37
N MET A 60 14.02 0.94 -3.58
CA MET A 60 14.68 1.39 -4.81
C MET A 60 14.77 2.93 -4.88
N VAL A 61 13.70 3.63 -4.52
CA VAL A 61 13.69 5.10 -4.47
C VAL A 61 14.69 5.63 -3.45
N VAL A 62 14.73 5.05 -2.24
CA VAL A 62 15.67 5.46 -1.17
C VAL A 62 17.12 5.16 -1.56
N LEU A 63 17.41 4.07 -2.24
CA LEU A 63 18.75 3.75 -2.74
C LEU A 63 19.26 4.81 -3.73
N THR A 64 18.39 5.49 -4.45
CA THR A 64 18.75 6.64 -5.31
C THR A 64 18.80 7.97 -4.57
N ARG A 65 18.74 7.95 -3.22
CA ARG A 65 18.73 9.12 -2.33
C ARG A 65 17.53 10.05 -2.56
N ASN A 66 16.42 9.49 -3.01
CA ASN A 66 15.17 10.19 -3.21
C ASN A 66 14.12 9.74 -2.20
N ILE A 67 13.03 10.49 -2.09
CA ILE A 67 11.87 10.16 -1.27
C ILE A 67 10.63 10.29 -2.16
N ASP A 68 9.78 9.25 -2.19
CA ASP A 68 8.50 9.30 -2.88
C ASP A 68 7.34 9.23 -1.87
N LEU A 69 6.68 10.37 -1.70
CA LEU A 69 5.51 10.51 -0.83
C LEU A 69 4.20 10.27 -1.59
N SER A 70 4.24 10.19 -2.92
CA SER A 70 3.05 10.04 -3.77
C SER A 70 2.55 8.61 -3.91
N VAL A 71 3.34 7.61 -3.51
CA VAL A 71 3.04 6.19 -3.71
C VAL A 71 1.65 5.80 -3.20
N GLY A 72 1.23 6.33 -2.05
CA GLY A 72 -0.11 6.06 -1.50
C GLY A 72 -1.24 6.56 -2.39
N SER A 73 -1.10 7.75 -2.98
CA SER A 73 -2.08 8.31 -3.91
C SER A 73 -2.07 7.62 -5.27
N ILE A 74 -0.89 7.19 -5.75
CA ILE A 74 -0.77 6.36 -6.97
C ILE A 74 -1.51 5.03 -6.79
N VAL A 75 -1.26 4.34 -5.66
CA VAL A 75 -1.95 3.07 -5.34
C VAL A 75 -3.45 3.29 -5.22
N GLY A 76 -3.89 4.32 -4.52
CA GLY A 76 -5.31 4.63 -4.35
C GLY A 76 -6.00 4.91 -5.68
N PHE A 77 -5.41 5.76 -6.54
CA PHE A 77 -5.94 6.07 -7.86
C PHE A 77 -5.98 4.83 -8.75
N THR A 78 -4.89 4.08 -8.82
CA THR A 78 -4.79 2.87 -9.66
C THR A 78 -5.81 1.81 -9.21
N ALA A 79 -5.94 1.58 -7.91
CA ALA A 79 -6.90 0.61 -7.37
C ALA A 79 -8.34 0.98 -7.71
N TYR A 80 -8.70 2.26 -7.53
CA TYR A 80 -10.04 2.74 -7.88
C TYR A 80 -10.29 2.64 -9.39
N PHE A 81 -9.34 3.13 -10.21
CA PHE A 81 -9.47 3.13 -11.66
C PHE A 81 -9.69 1.71 -12.20
N VAL A 82 -8.84 0.76 -11.79
CA VAL A 82 -8.96 -0.64 -12.21
C VAL A 82 -10.25 -1.28 -11.68
N GLY A 83 -10.58 -1.03 -10.41
CA GLY A 83 -11.83 -1.52 -9.81
C GLY A 83 -13.07 -0.98 -10.52
N HIS A 84 -13.06 0.29 -10.91
CA HIS A 84 -14.14 0.91 -11.68
C HIS A 84 -14.28 0.25 -13.07
N GLN A 85 -13.15 0.05 -13.79
CA GLN A 85 -13.18 -0.66 -15.08
C GLN A 85 -13.72 -2.10 -14.95
N LEU A 86 -13.30 -2.82 -13.92
CA LEU A 86 -13.80 -4.16 -13.63
C LEU A 86 -15.29 -4.19 -13.30
N SER A 87 -15.81 -3.15 -12.65
CA SER A 87 -17.25 -3.06 -12.36
C SER A 87 -18.09 -2.73 -13.59
N GLN A 88 -17.52 -2.00 -14.56
CA GLN A 88 -18.18 -1.65 -15.81
C GLN A 88 -18.11 -2.78 -16.85
N TYR A 89 -16.98 -3.48 -16.90
CA TYR A 89 -16.71 -4.56 -17.86
C TYR A 89 -16.50 -5.88 -17.10
N GLY A 90 -17.62 -6.47 -16.62
CA GLY A 90 -17.61 -7.67 -15.76
C GLY A 90 -16.88 -8.89 -16.34
N ASP A 91 -16.72 -8.97 -17.68
CA ASP A 91 -16.02 -10.03 -18.39
C ASP A 91 -14.54 -9.71 -18.68
N MET A 92 -13.99 -8.65 -18.07
CA MET A 92 -12.60 -8.27 -18.29
C MET A 92 -11.65 -9.39 -17.85
N HIS A 93 -10.74 -9.77 -18.76
CA HIS A 93 -9.74 -10.80 -18.47
C HIS A 93 -8.75 -10.31 -17.40
N PRO A 94 -8.34 -11.14 -16.42
CA PRO A 94 -7.41 -10.76 -15.34
C PRO A 94 -6.12 -10.09 -15.83
N LEU A 95 -5.57 -10.59 -16.93
CA LEU A 95 -4.35 -10.02 -17.53
C LEU A 95 -4.55 -8.55 -17.94
N MET A 96 -5.74 -8.18 -18.45
CA MET A 96 -6.03 -6.79 -18.81
C MET A 96 -6.08 -5.90 -17.59
N ALA A 97 -6.65 -6.35 -16.49
CA ALA A 97 -6.64 -5.63 -15.22
C ALA A 97 -5.21 -5.39 -14.70
N ILE A 98 -4.34 -6.39 -14.81
CA ILE A 98 -2.93 -6.27 -14.44
C ILE A 98 -2.23 -5.25 -15.35
N LEU A 99 -2.41 -5.33 -16.65
CA LEU A 99 -1.80 -4.39 -17.61
C LEU A 99 -2.26 -2.95 -17.37
N LEU A 100 -3.53 -2.75 -17.06
CA LEU A 100 -4.07 -1.43 -16.69
C LEU A 100 -3.42 -0.92 -15.40
N ALA A 101 -3.34 -1.76 -14.37
CA ALA A 101 -2.72 -1.38 -13.10
C ALA A 101 -1.25 -0.98 -13.29
N VAL A 102 -0.48 -1.80 -14.00
CA VAL A 102 0.94 -1.53 -14.32
C VAL A 102 1.06 -0.29 -15.19
N GLY A 103 0.23 -0.12 -16.21
CA GLY A 103 0.25 1.04 -17.10
C GLY A 103 -0.01 2.35 -16.37
N VAL A 104 -1.07 2.42 -15.57
CA VAL A 104 -1.43 3.61 -14.79
C VAL A 104 -0.35 3.92 -13.75
N GLY A 105 0.09 2.94 -12.98
CA GLY A 105 1.13 3.12 -11.98
C GLY A 105 2.45 3.58 -12.59
N THR A 106 2.85 2.99 -13.71
CA THR A 106 4.07 3.38 -14.45
C THR A 106 3.96 4.80 -15.01
N LEU A 107 2.80 5.18 -15.56
CA LEU A 107 2.59 6.52 -16.08
C LEU A 107 2.72 7.57 -14.96
N MET A 108 2.03 7.37 -13.85
CA MET A 108 2.04 8.31 -12.72
C MET A 108 3.42 8.38 -12.05
N GLY A 109 4.05 7.24 -11.80
CA GLY A 109 5.43 7.20 -11.27
C GLY A 109 6.46 7.72 -12.27
N GLY A 110 6.27 7.47 -13.56
CA GLY A 110 7.12 7.99 -14.64
C GLY A 110 7.11 9.52 -14.71
N ILE A 111 5.95 10.15 -14.50
CA ILE A 111 5.85 11.63 -14.41
C ILE A 111 6.75 12.13 -13.27
N ASN A 112 6.68 11.53 -12.08
CA ASN A 112 7.56 11.87 -10.96
C ASN A 112 9.03 11.69 -11.32
N GLY A 113 9.37 10.55 -11.91
CA GLY A 113 10.73 10.24 -12.32
C GLY A 113 11.30 11.27 -13.31
N VAL A 114 10.53 11.68 -14.32
CA VAL A 114 10.92 12.70 -15.29
C VAL A 114 11.14 14.04 -14.61
N LEU A 115 10.22 14.49 -13.77
CA LEU A 115 10.35 15.77 -13.06
C LEU A 115 11.59 15.80 -12.13
N VAL A 116 11.88 14.71 -11.47
CA VAL A 116 13.05 14.63 -10.60
C VAL A 116 14.34 14.52 -11.40
N ALA A 117 14.39 13.59 -12.38
CA ALA A 117 15.64 13.28 -13.08
C ALA A 117 16.03 14.33 -14.14
N TYR A 118 15.06 14.78 -14.96
CA TYR A 118 15.34 15.72 -16.07
C TYR A 118 15.17 17.17 -15.64
N CYS A 119 14.10 17.50 -14.90
CA CYS A 119 13.87 18.87 -14.44
C CYS A 119 14.69 19.20 -13.19
N ARG A 120 15.37 18.21 -12.58
CA ARG A 120 16.22 18.37 -11.39
C ARG A 120 15.49 19.02 -10.21
N ILE A 121 14.19 18.79 -10.11
CA ILE A 121 13.40 19.26 -8.98
C ILE A 121 13.59 18.30 -7.81
N PRO A 122 13.77 18.77 -6.58
CA PRO A 122 13.88 17.90 -5.40
C PRO A 122 12.69 16.93 -5.29
N SER A 123 12.98 15.64 -5.08
CA SER A 123 11.96 14.58 -5.08
C SER A 123 10.82 14.81 -4.08
N ILE A 124 11.13 15.37 -2.91
CA ILE A 124 10.12 15.71 -1.90
C ILE A 124 9.10 16.72 -2.45
N ILE A 125 9.56 17.75 -3.18
CA ILE A 125 8.68 18.80 -3.73
C ILE A 125 7.77 18.19 -4.82
N VAL A 126 8.37 17.41 -5.74
CA VAL A 126 7.62 16.74 -6.81
C VAL A 126 6.58 15.81 -6.21
N THR A 127 6.99 14.92 -5.31
CA THR A 127 6.11 13.85 -4.82
C THR A 127 5.04 14.35 -3.84
N LEU A 128 5.29 15.44 -3.11
CA LEU A 128 4.24 16.14 -2.36
C LEU A 128 3.20 16.77 -3.28
N GLY A 129 3.66 17.47 -4.34
CA GLY A 129 2.76 18.08 -5.31
C GLY A 129 1.92 17.05 -6.06
N THR A 130 2.57 15.99 -6.56
CA THR A 130 1.85 14.90 -7.27
C THR A 130 0.98 14.06 -6.34
N MET A 131 1.35 13.88 -5.07
CA MET A 131 0.49 13.25 -4.07
C MET A 131 -0.84 14.00 -3.94
N ALA A 132 -0.80 15.32 -3.80
CA ALA A 132 -2.00 16.15 -3.72
C ALA A 132 -2.80 16.10 -5.02
N LEU A 133 -2.12 16.22 -6.15
CA LEU A 133 -2.73 16.16 -7.49
C LEU A 133 -3.45 14.82 -7.73
N TYR A 134 -2.77 13.70 -7.51
CA TYR A 134 -3.33 12.37 -7.74
C TYR A 134 -4.48 12.04 -6.79
N ARG A 135 -4.40 12.53 -5.55
CA ARG A 135 -5.50 12.40 -4.59
C ARG A 135 -6.73 13.21 -5.04
N THR A 136 -6.54 14.42 -5.53
CA THR A 136 -7.63 15.26 -6.06
C THR A 136 -8.22 14.64 -7.31
N LEU A 137 -7.38 14.14 -8.24
CA LEU A 137 -7.84 13.41 -9.42
C LEU A 137 -8.65 12.16 -9.06
N LEU A 138 -8.26 11.44 -8.00
CA LEU A 138 -9.03 10.30 -7.52
C LEU A 138 -10.43 10.72 -7.06
N VAL A 139 -10.53 11.77 -6.25
CA VAL A 139 -11.82 12.26 -5.74
C VAL A 139 -12.71 12.74 -6.88
N GLU A 140 -12.15 13.51 -7.80
CA GLU A 140 -12.88 14.02 -8.97
C GLU A 140 -13.34 12.89 -9.90
N TYR A 141 -12.45 11.94 -10.22
CA TYR A 141 -12.78 10.80 -11.08
C TYR A 141 -13.79 9.86 -10.45
N SER A 142 -13.74 9.70 -9.13
CA SER A 142 -14.64 8.78 -8.40
C SER A 142 -16.00 9.40 -8.07
N ASP A 143 -16.15 10.72 -8.22
CA ASP A 143 -17.29 11.47 -7.71
C ASP A 143 -17.55 11.15 -6.23
N ALA A 144 -16.48 10.93 -5.47
CA ALA A 144 -16.46 10.48 -4.07
C ALA A 144 -17.23 9.14 -3.83
N GLN A 145 -17.47 8.35 -4.87
CA GLN A 145 -18.13 7.06 -4.78
C GLN A 145 -17.13 5.92 -4.60
N THR A 146 -17.59 4.82 -4.01
CA THR A 146 -16.79 3.61 -3.81
C THR A 146 -17.22 2.51 -4.79
N VAL A 147 -16.25 1.72 -5.26
CA VAL A 147 -16.54 0.51 -6.04
C VAL A 147 -16.95 -0.60 -5.07
N LEU A 148 -18.16 -1.15 -5.24
CA LEU A 148 -18.64 -2.22 -4.40
C LEU A 148 -18.08 -3.57 -4.88
N THR A 149 -17.65 -4.41 -3.95
CA THR A 149 -17.08 -5.73 -4.23
C THR A 149 -18.08 -6.69 -4.93
N VAL A 150 -19.38 -6.45 -4.75
CA VAL A 150 -20.44 -7.23 -5.43
C VAL A 150 -20.43 -7.04 -6.95
N ASN A 151 -19.90 -5.91 -7.42
CA ASN A 151 -19.82 -5.58 -8.84
C ASN A 151 -18.51 -6.05 -9.51
N LEU A 152 -17.61 -6.67 -8.73
CA LEU A 152 -16.35 -7.16 -9.26
C LEU A 152 -16.46 -8.62 -9.75
N PRO A 153 -15.76 -8.98 -10.83
CA PRO A 153 -15.72 -10.36 -11.31
C PRO A 153 -15.13 -11.31 -10.26
N ARG A 154 -15.62 -12.54 -10.23
CA ARG A 154 -15.21 -13.61 -9.30
C ARG A 154 -14.29 -14.61 -10.00
N TRP A 155 -13.15 -14.20 -10.46
CA TRP A 155 -12.13 -15.12 -10.98
C TRP A 155 -10.99 -15.33 -10.02
#